data_daec803ebb2c9ee95090c708ec7e44cd
#
_entry.id   daec803ebb2c9ee95090c708ec7e44cd
#
_cell.length_a   1.000
_cell.length_b   1.000
_cell.length_c   1.000
_cell.angle_alpha   90.00
_cell.angle_beta   90.00
_cell.angle_gamma   90.00
#
_symmetry.space_group_name_H-M   'P 1'
#
loop_
_entity.id
_entity.type
_entity.pdbx_description
1 polymer ?
#
loop_
_entity_poly.entity_id
_entity_poly.type
_entity_poly.pdbx_seq_one_letter_code
_entity_poly.pdbx_strand_id
1 'polypeptide(L)'
;LFSSVTIDTYLVLLVLGSLHISLPEPVLAFAERVGAANPFLSMIMIGMMLEFSFEADSVKKAALTLGIRYAAAAVFALFFYYVLPIPLEIRQILVLLSFSPIPSMSPYFTEQICGDGSLSGFTASFSFVISVACITALILTMGIGV
;
A
#
# COMPACT_ATOMS: atom_id res chain seq x y z
N LEU A 1 -0.77 14.10 -14.84
CA LEU A 1 -1.73 13.04 -14.48
C LEU A 1 -2.02 12.13 -15.69
N PHE A 2 -2.30 12.66 -16.86
CA PHE A 2 -2.59 11.89 -18.09
C PHE A 2 -1.35 11.31 -18.81
N SER A 3 -0.18 11.31 -18.20
CA SER A 3 1.04 10.71 -18.75
C SER A 3 1.43 9.40 -18.07
N SER A 4 0.58 8.86 -17.18
CA SER A 4 0.84 7.61 -16.49
C SER A 4 -0.08 6.51 -17.05
N VAL A 5 0.51 5.58 -17.81
CA VAL A 5 -0.19 4.43 -18.38
C VAL A 5 -1.00 3.65 -17.34
N THR A 6 -0.51 3.60 -16.11
CA THR A 6 -1.19 2.91 -15.01
C THR A 6 -2.50 3.59 -14.62
N ILE A 7 -2.50 4.93 -14.47
CA ILE A 7 -3.70 5.70 -14.11
C ILE A 7 -4.72 5.62 -15.24
N ASP A 8 -4.27 5.77 -16.48
CA ASP A 8 -5.14 5.70 -17.64
C ASP A 8 -5.81 4.32 -17.77
N THR A 9 -5.06 3.24 -17.47
CA THR A 9 -5.60 1.88 -17.46
C THR A 9 -6.66 1.70 -16.38
N TYR A 10 -6.43 2.22 -15.16
CA TYR A 10 -7.43 2.16 -14.09
C TYR A 10 -8.69 2.95 -14.44
N LEU A 11 -8.56 4.13 -15.04
CA LEU A 11 -9.71 4.92 -15.48
C LEU A 11 -10.54 4.19 -16.55
N VAL A 12 -9.88 3.59 -17.54
CA VAL A 12 -10.54 2.81 -18.58
C VAL A 12 -11.29 1.62 -17.96
N LEU A 13 -10.65 0.87 -17.07
CA LEU A 13 -11.28 -0.28 -16.40
C LEU A 13 -12.46 0.15 -15.51
N LEU A 14 -12.36 1.29 -14.84
CA LEU A 14 -13.45 1.84 -14.04
C LEU A 14 -14.65 2.22 -14.90
N VAL A 15 -14.42 2.85 -16.06
CA VAL A 15 -15.48 3.18 -17.02
C VAL A 15 -16.11 1.92 -17.59
N LEU A 16 -15.30 0.94 -18.03
CA LEU A 16 -15.83 -0.34 -18.53
C LEU A 16 -16.67 -1.07 -17.46
N GLY A 17 -16.19 -1.10 -16.22
CA GLY A 17 -16.90 -1.72 -15.10
C GLY A 17 -18.23 -1.01 -14.80
N SER A 18 -18.27 0.33 -14.86
CA SER A 18 -19.50 1.09 -14.64
C SER A 18 -20.52 0.91 -15.75
N LEU A 19 -20.07 0.63 -16.98
CA LEU A 19 -20.91 0.33 -18.15
C LEU A 19 -21.33 -1.15 -18.22
N HIS A 20 -20.91 -1.97 -17.24
CA HIS A 20 -21.12 -3.43 -17.24
C HIS A 20 -20.63 -4.14 -18.52
N ILE A 21 -19.63 -3.60 -19.19
CA ILE A 21 -19.01 -4.21 -20.36
C ILE A 21 -17.99 -5.23 -19.86
N SER A 22 -18.26 -6.53 -20.09
CA SER A 22 -17.32 -7.60 -19.79
C SER A 22 -16.24 -7.67 -20.86
N LEU A 23 -14.98 -7.75 -20.43
CA LEU A 23 -13.85 -7.99 -21.33
C LEU A 23 -13.92 -9.44 -21.89
N PRO A 24 -13.46 -9.67 -23.13
CA PRO A 24 -13.38 -11.02 -23.69
C PRO A 24 -12.55 -11.96 -22.80
N GLU A 25 -12.99 -13.21 -22.65
CA GLU A 25 -12.30 -14.22 -21.83
C GLU A 25 -10.80 -14.36 -22.12
N PRO A 26 -10.31 -14.34 -23.37
CA PRO A 26 -8.89 -14.44 -23.65
C PRO A 26 -8.07 -13.30 -23.04
N VAL A 27 -8.63 -12.08 -23.01
CA VAL A 27 -7.99 -10.91 -22.41
C VAL A 27 -7.92 -11.04 -20.90
N LEU A 28 -9.01 -11.51 -20.26
CA LEU A 28 -9.05 -11.77 -18.82
C LEU A 28 -8.07 -12.86 -18.43
N ALA A 29 -8.03 -13.97 -19.15
CA ALA A 29 -7.11 -15.08 -18.89
C ALA A 29 -5.63 -14.65 -19.05
N PHE A 30 -5.32 -13.80 -20.03
CA PHE A 30 -3.97 -13.23 -20.19
C PHE A 30 -3.63 -12.28 -19.02
N ALA A 31 -4.55 -11.37 -18.69
CA ALA A 31 -4.36 -10.42 -17.60
C ALA A 31 -4.19 -11.12 -16.25
N GLU A 32 -4.92 -12.21 -16.00
CA GLU A 32 -4.79 -13.02 -14.78
C GLU A 32 -3.40 -13.67 -14.68
N ARG A 33 -2.89 -14.24 -15.77
CA ARG A 33 -1.55 -14.85 -15.80
C ARG A 33 -0.45 -13.82 -15.58
N VAL A 34 -0.55 -12.65 -16.21
CA VAL A 34 0.42 -11.56 -15.99
C VAL A 34 0.29 -11.00 -14.59
N GLY A 35 -0.95 -10.84 -14.09
CA GLY A 35 -1.24 -10.37 -12.74
C GLY A 35 -0.71 -11.31 -11.67
N ALA A 36 -0.71 -12.62 -11.89
CA ALA A 36 -0.14 -13.61 -10.96
C ALA A 36 1.37 -13.44 -10.75
N ALA A 37 2.09 -12.83 -11.68
CA ALA A 37 3.51 -12.49 -11.52
C ALA A 37 3.75 -11.24 -10.67
N ASN A 38 2.73 -10.41 -10.45
CA ASN A 38 2.86 -9.12 -9.77
C ASN A 38 3.37 -9.23 -8.32
N PRO A 39 2.91 -10.18 -7.46
CA PRO A 39 3.45 -10.32 -6.12
C PRO A 39 4.94 -10.63 -6.12
N PHE A 40 5.40 -11.49 -7.02
CA PHE A 40 6.81 -11.85 -7.16
C PHE A 40 7.66 -10.65 -7.61
N LEU A 41 7.21 -9.93 -8.63
CA LEU A 41 7.90 -8.73 -9.12
C LEU A 41 7.94 -7.62 -8.06
N SER A 42 6.86 -7.45 -7.29
CA SER A 42 6.80 -6.49 -6.18
C SER A 42 7.80 -6.83 -5.08
N MET A 43 7.96 -8.11 -4.73
CA MET A 43 8.96 -8.55 -3.74
C MET A 43 10.39 -8.28 -4.23
N ILE A 44 10.70 -8.56 -5.50
CA ILE A 44 12.00 -8.23 -6.10
C ILE A 44 12.24 -6.72 -6.07
N MET A 45 11.23 -5.92 -6.46
CA MET A 45 11.35 -4.46 -6.46
C MET A 45 11.61 -3.91 -5.06
N ILE A 46 10.88 -4.38 -4.05
CA ILE A 46 11.12 -4.01 -2.65
C ILE A 46 12.55 -4.39 -2.25
N GLY A 47 13.01 -5.60 -2.60
CA GLY A 47 14.37 -6.07 -2.30
C GLY A 47 15.45 -5.21 -2.95
N MET A 48 15.26 -4.79 -4.20
CA MET A 48 16.21 -3.92 -4.91
C MET A 48 16.24 -2.49 -4.37
N MET A 49 15.11 -2.00 -3.87
CA MET A 49 15.00 -0.66 -3.29
C MET A 49 15.41 -0.59 -1.82
N LEU A 50 15.80 -1.72 -1.24
CA LEU A 50 16.21 -1.84 0.15
C LEU A 50 17.65 -1.30 0.28
N GLU A 51 17.79 0.01 0.35
CA GLU A 51 19.04 0.68 0.69
C GLU A 51 19.17 0.81 2.20
N PHE A 52 20.15 0.10 2.76
CA PHE A 52 20.51 0.24 4.17
C PHE A 52 21.47 1.43 4.34
N SER A 53 20.96 2.65 4.31
CA SER A 53 21.75 3.80 4.75
C SER A 53 21.55 3.98 6.27
N PHE A 54 22.54 3.55 7.05
CA PHE A 54 22.55 3.70 8.51
C PHE A 54 23.00 5.09 8.98
N GLU A 55 22.79 6.12 8.18
CA GLU A 55 23.01 7.49 8.64
C GLU A 55 21.99 7.84 9.72
N ALA A 56 22.48 8.29 10.88
CA ALA A 56 21.64 8.59 12.05
C ALA A 56 20.53 9.61 11.73
N ASP A 57 20.79 10.55 10.81
CA ASP A 57 19.81 11.54 10.37
C ASP A 57 18.72 10.94 9.49
N SER A 58 19.04 10.00 8.62
CA SER A 58 18.09 9.27 7.80
C SER A 58 17.17 8.40 8.66
N VAL A 59 17.73 7.73 9.65
CA VAL A 59 16.95 6.92 10.61
C VAL A 59 15.98 7.78 11.41
N LYS A 60 16.40 8.97 11.89
CA LYS A 60 15.53 9.89 12.64
C LYS A 60 14.40 10.41 11.77
N LYS A 61 14.68 10.82 10.53
CA LYS A 61 13.67 11.31 9.58
C LYS A 61 12.66 10.20 9.24
N ALA A 62 13.14 8.99 8.97
CA ALA A 62 12.28 7.83 8.71
C ALA A 62 11.41 7.49 9.93
N ALA A 63 11.98 7.44 11.13
CA ALA A 63 11.26 7.17 12.37
C ALA A 63 10.18 8.23 12.65
N LEU A 64 10.48 9.51 12.42
CA LEU A 64 9.52 10.59 12.57
C LEU A 64 8.36 10.46 11.57
N THR A 65 8.68 10.22 10.30
CA THR A 65 7.69 10.04 9.23
C THR A 65 6.77 8.85 9.53
N LEU A 66 7.35 7.71 9.90
CA LEU A 66 6.60 6.52 10.27
C LEU A 66 5.76 6.74 11.54
N GLY A 67 6.32 7.43 12.54
CA GLY A 67 5.61 7.77 13.77
C GLY A 67 4.36 8.60 13.50
N ILE A 68 4.46 9.68 12.72
CA ILE A 68 3.33 10.52 12.32
C ILE A 68 2.31 9.70 11.53
N ARG A 69 2.78 8.89 10.58
CA ARG A 69 1.92 8.05 9.75
C ARG A 69 1.11 7.05 10.58
N TYR A 70 1.76 6.29 11.47
CA TYR A 70 1.06 5.29 12.29
C TYR A 70 0.19 5.92 13.37
N ALA A 71 0.54 7.09 13.89
CA ALA A 71 -0.33 7.87 14.76
C ALA A 71 -1.62 8.29 14.01
N ALA A 72 -1.48 8.82 12.80
CA ALA A 72 -2.63 9.14 11.95
C ALA A 72 -3.44 7.89 11.60
N ALA A 73 -2.79 6.77 11.24
CA ALA A 73 -3.47 5.51 10.96
C ALA A 73 -4.28 5.01 12.16
N ALA A 74 -3.75 5.13 13.39
CA ALA A 74 -4.46 4.77 14.61
C ALA A 74 -5.70 5.65 14.83
N VAL A 75 -5.59 6.96 14.62
CA VAL A 75 -6.73 7.88 14.72
C VAL A 75 -7.82 7.53 13.70
N PHE A 76 -7.43 7.29 12.44
CA PHE A 76 -8.39 6.87 11.40
C PHE A 76 -9.01 5.51 11.70
N ALA A 77 -8.23 4.55 12.19
CA ALA A 77 -8.72 3.23 12.57
C ALA A 77 -9.76 3.33 13.69
N LEU A 78 -9.52 4.13 14.73
CA LEU A 78 -10.48 4.37 15.79
C LEU A 78 -11.73 5.07 15.25
N PHE A 79 -11.57 6.05 14.39
CA PHE A 79 -12.69 6.74 13.74
C PHE A 79 -13.55 5.75 12.94
N PHE A 80 -12.95 4.92 12.09
CA PHE A 80 -13.67 3.94 11.28
C PHE A 80 -14.35 2.87 12.15
N TYR A 81 -13.72 2.47 13.24
CA TYR A 81 -14.27 1.43 14.11
C TYR A 81 -15.46 1.91 14.94
N TYR A 82 -15.41 3.14 15.50
CA TYR A 82 -16.40 3.64 16.45
C TYR A 82 -17.45 4.57 15.84
N VAL A 83 -17.13 5.34 14.81
CA VAL A 83 -17.98 6.41 14.29
C VAL A 83 -18.81 5.99 13.09
N LEU A 84 -18.30 5.07 12.24
CA LEU A 84 -19.03 4.70 11.04
C LEU A 84 -20.14 3.68 11.32
N PRO A 85 -21.40 3.98 10.94
CA PRO A 85 -22.54 3.05 11.09
C PRO A 85 -22.60 2.06 9.91
N ILE A 86 -21.56 1.24 9.73
CA ILE A 86 -21.43 0.24 8.67
C ILE A 86 -21.24 -1.16 9.27
N PRO A 87 -21.48 -2.25 8.52
CA PRO A 87 -21.29 -3.61 8.98
C PRO A 87 -19.90 -3.82 9.59
N LEU A 88 -19.82 -4.67 10.62
CA LEU A 88 -18.59 -4.92 11.36
C LEU A 88 -17.43 -5.38 10.46
N GLU A 89 -17.74 -6.23 9.48
CA GLU A 89 -16.77 -6.74 8.51
C GLU A 89 -16.08 -5.62 7.73
N ILE A 90 -16.86 -4.65 7.24
CA ILE A 90 -16.31 -3.52 6.48
C ILE A 90 -15.48 -2.62 7.39
N ARG A 91 -15.89 -2.40 8.66
CA ARG A 91 -15.09 -1.64 9.63
C ARG A 91 -13.73 -2.29 9.89
N GLN A 92 -13.72 -3.60 10.05
CA GLN A 92 -12.48 -4.37 10.25
C GLN A 92 -11.54 -4.24 9.05
N ILE A 93 -12.08 -4.35 7.83
CA ILE A 93 -11.29 -4.16 6.60
C ILE A 93 -10.71 -2.74 6.53
N LEU A 94 -11.48 -1.71 6.84
CA LEU A 94 -11.02 -0.32 6.83
C LEU A 94 -9.92 -0.06 7.86
N VAL A 95 -10.03 -0.67 9.05
CA VAL A 95 -8.98 -0.62 10.07
C VAL A 95 -7.70 -1.26 9.55
N LEU A 96 -7.76 -2.47 8.97
CA LEU A 96 -6.60 -3.14 8.40
C LEU A 96 -5.97 -2.32 7.27
N LEU A 97 -6.79 -1.72 6.41
CA LEU A 97 -6.34 -0.88 5.30
C LEU A 97 -5.61 0.38 5.78
N SER A 98 -6.01 0.94 6.94
CA SER A 98 -5.34 2.11 7.53
C SER A 98 -3.89 1.83 7.92
N PHE A 99 -3.57 0.59 8.27
CA PHE A 99 -2.20 0.15 8.57
C PHE A 99 -1.43 -0.42 7.37
N SER A 100 -1.95 -0.25 6.15
CA SER A 100 -1.27 -0.67 4.92
C SER A 100 0.12 -0.02 4.78
N PRO A 101 1.12 -0.72 4.22
CA PRO A 101 2.46 -0.18 4.05
C PRO A 101 2.50 0.97 3.03
N ILE A 102 3.62 1.71 3.02
CA ILE A 102 3.89 2.72 1.99
C ILE A 102 3.98 2.03 0.63
N PRO A 103 3.30 2.54 -0.41
CA PRO A 103 3.38 1.95 -1.74
C PRO A 103 4.81 1.91 -2.27
N SER A 104 5.18 0.82 -2.92
CA SER A 104 6.52 0.63 -3.51
C SER A 104 6.88 1.66 -4.58
N MET A 105 5.89 2.36 -5.14
CA MET A 105 6.10 3.48 -6.09
C MET A 105 6.49 4.80 -5.42
N SER A 106 6.37 4.91 -4.09
CA SER A 106 6.68 6.15 -3.36
C SER A 106 8.12 6.62 -3.54
N PRO A 107 9.16 5.76 -3.47
CA PRO A 107 10.54 6.17 -3.69
C PRO A 107 10.77 6.76 -5.09
N TYR A 108 10.15 6.17 -6.11
CA TYR A 108 10.24 6.67 -7.49
C TYR A 108 9.71 8.10 -7.62
N PHE A 109 8.55 8.39 -7.06
CA PHE A 109 7.98 9.75 -7.10
C PHE A 109 8.78 10.73 -6.24
N THR A 110 9.30 10.28 -5.09
CA THR A 110 10.13 11.11 -4.22
C THR A 110 11.44 11.48 -4.91
N GLU A 111 12.07 10.55 -5.62
CA GLU A 111 13.27 10.81 -6.42
C GLU A 111 13.01 11.86 -7.49
N GLN A 112 11.90 11.75 -8.22
CA GLN A 112 11.56 12.71 -9.27
C GLN A 112 11.25 14.13 -8.75
N ILE A 113 10.70 14.26 -7.55
CA ILE A 113 10.21 15.53 -7.02
C ILE A 113 11.24 16.16 -6.08
N CYS A 114 11.86 15.37 -5.22
CA CYS A 114 12.72 15.85 -4.13
C CYS A 114 14.19 15.45 -4.30
N GLY A 115 14.50 14.51 -5.18
CA GLY A 115 15.86 14.01 -5.40
C GLY A 115 16.41 13.16 -4.24
N ASP A 116 15.55 12.64 -3.36
CA ASP A 116 15.92 11.85 -2.18
C ASP A 116 15.15 10.52 -2.13
N GLY A 117 15.26 9.75 -3.19
CA GLY A 117 14.62 8.44 -3.33
C GLY A 117 15.14 7.41 -2.35
N SER A 118 16.43 7.51 -1.99
CA SER A 118 17.09 6.60 -1.04
C SER A 118 16.42 6.63 0.34
N LEU A 119 16.19 7.82 0.91
CA LEU A 119 15.50 7.98 2.20
C LEU A 119 14.06 7.44 2.12
N SER A 120 13.37 7.67 1.01
CA SER A 120 12.01 7.17 0.81
C SER A 120 11.99 5.64 0.67
N GLY A 121 12.95 5.03 -0.03
CA GLY A 121 13.10 3.59 -0.15
C GLY A 121 13.35 2.92 1.19
N PHE A 122 14.29 3.47 1.97
CA PHE A 122 14.56 3.06 3.34
C PHE A 122 13.29 3.12 4.21
N THR A 123 12.58 4.26 4.19
CA THR A 123 11.34 4.45 4.97
C THR A 123 10.24 3.48 4.55
N ALA A 124 10.08 3.22 3.24
CA ALA A 124 9.11 2.28 2.71
C ALA A 124 9.38 0.84 3.15
N SER A 125 10.65 0.42 3.17
CA SER A 125 11.05 -0.91 3.62
C SER A 125 10.73 -1.14 5.11
N PHE A 126 11.04 -0.18 5.97
CA PHE A 126 10.66 -0.25 7.38
C PHE A 126 9.16 -0.20 7.59
N SER A 127 8.45 0.63 6.82
CA SER A 127 6.99 0.66 6.84
C SER A 127 6.38 -0.70 6.52
N PHE A 128 6.94 -1.43 5.56
CA PHE A 128 6.46 -2.77 5.21
C PHE A 128 6.56 -3.73 6.40
N VAL A 129 7.71 -3.81 7.06
CA VAL A 129 7.92 -4.69 8.22
C VAL A 129 6.97 -4.34 9.36
N ILE A 130 6.84 -3.04 9.69
CA ILE A 130 5.96 -2.56 10.76
C ILE A 130 4.50 -2.84 10.41
N SER A 131 4.08 -2.58 9.17
CA SER A 131 2.70 -2.85 8.72
C SER A 131 2.34 -4.32 8.83
N VAL A 132 3.21 -5.22 8.41
CA VAL A 132 2.97 -6.67 8.53
C VAL A 132 2.78 -7.07 10.00
N ALA A 133 3.63 -6.58 10.89
CA ALA A 133 3.50 -6.85 12.32
C ALA A 133 2.19 -6.28 12.90
N CYS A 134 1.83 -5.03 12.56
CA CYS A 134 0.60 -4.39 13.01
C CYS A 134 -0.65 -5.10 12.48
N ILE A 135 -0.69 -5.42 11.19
CA ILE A 135 -1.82 -6.11 10.57
C ILE A 135 -1.99 -7.50 11.18
N THR A 136 -0.90 -8.24 11.38
CA THR A 136 -0.96 -9.55 12.03
C THR A 136 -1.51 -9.46 13.46
N ALA A 137 -1.02 -8.50 14.24
CA ALA A 137 -1.52 -8.26 15.60
C ALA A 137 -3.01 -7.88 15.60
N LEU A 138 -3.46 -7.04 14.65
CA LEU A 138 -4.86 -6.65 14.52
C LEU A 138 -5.76 -7.84 14.13
N ILE A 139 -5.34 -8.69 13.20
CA ILE A 139 -6.09 -9.90 12.82
C ILE A 139 -6.29 -10.81 14.03
N LEU A 140 -5.22 -11.04 14.80
CA LEU A 140 -5.28 -11.87 16.00
C LEU A 140 -6.18 -11.28 17.10
N THR A 141 -6.16 -9.97 17.29
CA THR A 141 -6.99 -9.28 18.30
C THR A 141 -8.45 -9.15 17.90
N MET A 142 -8.73 -9.02 16.61
CA MET A 142 -10.09 -8.91 16.08
C MET A 142 -10.75 -10.27 15.79
N GLY A 143 -10.01 -11.38 15.90
CA GLY A 143 -10.52 -12.73 15.65
C GLY A 143 -10.98 -12.95 14.20
N ILE A 144 -10.39 -12.21 13.25
CA ILE A 144 -10.72 -12.33 11.84
C ILE A 144 -10.06 -13.60 11.30
N GLY A 145 -10.88 -14.60 10.97
CA GLY A 145 -10.40 -15.83 10.34
C GLY A 145 -10.22 -17.02 11.27
N VAL A 146 -10.79 -16.98 12.47
CA VAL A 146 -10.93 -18.16 13.38
C VAL A 146 -12.38 -18.60 13.44
#